data_606e5219e81091f147840fcf35b330b1
#
_entry.id   606e5219e81091f147840fcf35b330b1
#
_cell.length_a   1.000
_cell.length_b   1.000
_cell.length_c   1.000
_cell.angle_alpha   90.00
_cell.angle_beta   90.00
_cell.angle_gamma   90.00
#
_symmetry.space_group_name_H-M   'P 1'
#
loop_
_entity.id
_entity.type
_entity.pdbx_description
1 polymer ?
#
loop_
_entity_poly.entity_id
_entity_poly.type
_entity_poly.pdbx_seq_one_letter_code
_entity_poly.pdbx_strand_id
1 'polypeptide(L)'
;DGFISLVGDLKIHTSHGGLPESDLKSPKISRLLTFMLLSNKKALSSLEIVQEIWPEELEDKDEPGKKVKQLVYRLRQAFSIISDEQLILSTPSGYQFNPDLHITTDFQRFDELCIAAAKATSAINKVRLLEKAASLYQGKLLSAANGEHWLVHYANRYHLAFMSTVYDLLK
;
A
#
# COMPACT_ATOMS: atom_id res chain seq x y z
N ASP A 1 -0.46 4.67 -15.78
CA ASP A 1 0.50 3.91 -14.95
C ASP A 1 0.93 4.73 -13.75
N GLY A 2 1.06 4.10 -12.60
CA GLY A 2 1.44 4.77 -11.38
C GLY A 2 2.26 3.88 -10.43
N PHE A 3 2.86 4.52 -9.44
CA PHE A 3 3.64 3.85 -8.40
C PHE A 3 3.25 4.39 -7.03
N ILE A 4 3.02 3.50 -6.08
CA ILE A 4 2.73 3.84 -4.68
C ILE A 4 3.82 3.26 -3.80
N SER A 5 4.52 4.12 -3.08
CA SER A 5 5.48 3.73 -2.05
C SER A 5 4.78 3.67 -0.69
N LEU A 6 4.93 2.54 -0.01
CA LEU A 6 4.40 2.26 1.32
C LEU A 6 5.52 2.04 2.35
N VAL A 7 6.74 1.83 1.88
CA VAL A 7 7.92 1.69 2.75
C VAL A 7 8.49 3.09 3.03
N GLY A 8 8.54 3.44 4.31
CA GLY A 8 8.82 4.80 4.76
C GLY A 8 7.56 5.67 4.73
N ASP A 9 7.59 6.78 4.04
CA ASP A 9 6.45 7.68 3.89
C ASP A 9 5.58 7.30 2.69
N LEU A 10 4.26 7.42 2.83
CA LEU A 10 3.33 7.18 1.74
C LEU A 10 3.55 8.21 0.62
N LYS A 11 3.84 7.71 -0.58
CA LYS A 11 3.99 8.54 -1.79
C LYS A 11 3.24 7.92 -2.95
N ILE A 12 2.56 8.74 -3.73
CA ILE A 12 1.84 8.32 -4.94
C ILE A 12 2.33 9.13 -6.11
N HIS A 13 2.75 8.44 -7.16
CA HIS A 13 3.21 9.03 -8.40
C HIS A 13 2.52 8.39 -9.60
N THR A 14 2.15 9.20 -10.56
CA THR A 14 1.66 8.77 -11.88
C THR A 14 2.51 9.41 -12.98
N SER A 15 2.24 9.05 -14.23
CA SER A 15 2.83 9.74 -15.39
C SER A 15 2.51 11.25 -15.46
N HIS A 16 1.47 11.70 -14.75
CA HIS A 16 1.05 13.10 -14.69
C HIS A 16 1.56 13.86 -13.47
N GLY A 17 2.29 13.20 -12.56
CA GLY A 17 2.89 13.81 -11.39
C GLY A 17 2.68 13.03 -10.09
N GLY A 18 3.10 13.61 -8.99
CA GLY A 18 2.92 13.07 -7.64
C GLY A 18 1.84 13.80 -6.87
N LEU A 19 1.19 13.12 -5.91
CA LEU A 19 0.31 13.78 -4.96
C LEU A 19 1.13 14.64 -4.00
N PRO A 20 0.64 15.86 -3.67
CA PRO A 20 1.25 16.67 -2.63
C PRO A 20 1.30 15.89 -1.31
N GLU A 21 2.42 16.00 -0.61
CA GLU A 21 2.61 15.34 0.68
C GLU A 21 1.54 15.78 1.71
N SER A 22 1.06 17.04 1.61
CA SER A 22 -0.01 17.57 2.43
C SER A 22 -1.31 16.76 2.38
N ASP A 23 -1.66 16.22 1.21
CA ASP A 23 -2.91 15.48 1.00
C ASP A 23 -2.84 14.06 1.57
N LEU A 24 -1.63 13.53 1.73
CA LEU A 24 -1.35 12.19 2.27
C LEU A 24 -0.97 12.20 3.77
N LYS A 25 -0.77 13.37 4.37
CA LYS A 25 -0.40 13.51 5.80
C LYS A 25 -1.48 13.07 6.78
N SER A 26 -2.73 12.97 6.36
CA SER A 26 -3.79 12.48 7.24
C SER A 26 -3.56 10.99 7.56
N PRO A 27 -3.32 10.63 8.82
CA PRO A 27 -3.12 9.22 9.20
C PRO A 27 -4.29 8.34 8.79
N LYS A 28 -5.51 8.86 8.80
CA LYS A 28 -6.72 8.15 8.40
C LYS A 28 -6.74 7.82 6.90
N ILE A 29 -6.29 8.75 6.07
CA ILE A 29 -6.19 8.53 4.61
C ILE A 29 -5.10 7.51 4.30
N SER A 30 -3.93 7.64 4.94
CA SER A 30 -2.82 6.69 4.76
C SER A 30 -3.21 5.27 5.16
N ARG A 31 -3.89 5.11 6.30
CA ARG A 31 -4.38 3.81 6.78
C ARG A 31 -5.38 3.20 5.80
N LEU A 32 -6.38 3.97 5.37
CA LEU A 32 -7.40 3.49 4.44
C LEU A 32 -6.77 3.01 3.12
N LEU A 33 -5.93 3.84 2.51
CA LEU A 33 -5.29 3.50 1.25
C LEU A 33 -4.42 2.25 1.38
N THR A 34 -3.61 2.18 2.41
CA THR A 34 -2.74 1.02 2.65
C THR A 34 -3.53 -0.26 2.87
N PHE A 35 -4.59 -0.19 3.69
CA PHE A 35 -5.46 -1.34 3.93
C PHE A 35 -6.13 -1.84 2.65
N MET A 36 -6.63 -0.94 1.82
CA MET A 36 -7.23 -1.29 0.53
C MET A 36 -6.21 -1.91 -0.45
N LEU A 37 -4.98 -1.38 -0.50
CA LEU A 37 -3.91 -1.93 -1.34
C LEU A 37 -3.50 -3.33 -0.89
N LEU A 38 -3.33 -3.54 0.42
CA LEU A 38 -2.94 -4.83 0.99
C LEU A 38 -4.06 -5.88 0.92
N SER A 39 -5.31 -5.47 0.74
CA SER A 39 -6.47 -6.35 0.59
C SER A 39 -6.63 -6.95 -0.83
N ASN A 40 -5.60 -6.88 -1.66
CA ASN A 40 -5.55 -7.49 -2.99
C ASN A 40 -6.72 -7.10 -3.90
N LYS A 41 -7.08 -5.82 -3.91
CA LYS A 41 -8.18 -5.28 -4.73
C LYS A 41 -9.55 -5.91 -4.44
N LYS A 42 -9.72 -6.52 -3.28
CA LYS A 42 -11.03 -7.03 -2.81
C LYS A 42 -11.95 -5.87 -2.47
N ALA A 43 -13.25 -6.04 -2.73
CA ALA A 43 -14.27 -5.11 -2.25
C ALA A 43 -14.42 -5.24 -0.72
N LEU A 44 -14.41 -4.10 -0.03
CA LEU A 44 -14.47 -4.01 1.43
C LEU A 44 -15.69 -3.17 1.83
N SER A 45 -16.53 -3.68 2.73
CA SER A 45 -17.61 -2.90 3.30
C SER A 45 -17.09 -1.82 4.24
N SER A 46 -17.89 -0.77 4.47
CA SER A 46 -17.54 0.26 5.45
C SER A 46 -17.32 -0.32 6.85
N LEU A 47 -18.10 -1.33 7.21
CA LEU A 47 -17.98 -2.01 8.50
C LEU A 47 -16.66 -2.76 8.62
N GLU A 48 -16.28 -3.55 7.60
CA GLU A 48 -14.99 -4.24 7.56
C GLU A 48 -13.82 -3.28 7.69
N ILE A 49 -13.87 -2.14 6.98
CA ILE A 49 -12.85 -1.11 7.04
C ILE A 49 -12.71 -0.55 8.46
N VAL A 50 -13.81 -0.17 9.10
CA VAL A 50 -13.79 0.40 10.44
C VAL A 50 -13.36 -0.65 11.48
N GLN A 51 -13.87 -1.87 11.39
CA GLN A 51 -13.50 -2.96 12.31
C GLN A 51 -12.01 -3.25 12.30
N GLU A 52 -11.37 -3.18 11.13
CA GLU A 52 -9.96 -3.53 11.01
C GLU A 52 -9.03 -2.36 11.39
N ILE A 53 -9.31 -1.16 10.92
CA ILE A 53 -8.38 -0.03 11.05
C ILE A 53 -8.77 0.99 12.12
N TRP A 54 -10.04 1.02 12.56
CA TRP A 54 -10.53 1.92 13.62
C TRP A 54 -11.56 1.25 14.53
N PRO A 55 -11.25 0.11 15.15
CA PRO A 55 -12.21 -0.62 15.99
C PRO A 55 -12.76 0.22 17.14
N GLU A 56 -11.98 1.18 17.65
CA GLU A 56 -12.40 2.12 18.69
C GLU A 56 -13.53 3.07 18.26
N GLU A 57 -13.71 3.27 16.96
CA GLU A 57 -14.78 4.15 16.43
C GLU A 57 -16.13 3.42 16.27
N LEU A 58 -16.20 2.11 16.50
CA LEU A 58 -17.44 1.34 16.45
C LEU A 58 -18.41 1.67 17.59
N GLU A 59 -17.89 2.16 18.71
CA GLU A 59 -18.69 2.56 19.87
C GLU A 59 -19.37 3.93 19.69
N ASP A 60 -18.90 4.72 18.70
CA ASP A 60 -19.46 6.02 18.40
C ASP A 60 -20.80 5.87 17.66
N LYS A 61 -21.81 6.66 18.07
CA LYS A 61 -23.15 6.66 17.48
C LYS A 61 -23.22 7.07 16.01
N ASP A 62 -22.11 7.55 15.46
CA ASP A 62 -22.00 7.90 14.06
C ASP A 62 -21.88 6.63 13.20
N GLU A 63 -22.75 6.54 12.19
CA GLU A 63 -22.70 5.42 11.24
C GLU A 63 -21.31 5.27 10.63
N PRO A 64 -20.65 4.10 10.76
CA PRO A 64 -19.32 3.86 10.19
C PRO A 64 -19.22 4.25 8.71
N GLY A 65 -20.33 4.07 7.99
CA GLY A 65 -20.42 4.41 6.58
C GLY A 65 -20.19 5.88 6.25
N LYS A 66 -20.56 6.82 7.12
CA LYS A 66 -20.35 8.25 6.87
C LYS A 66 -18.87 8.62 6.89
N LYS A 67 -18.15 8.14 7.90
CA LYS A 67 -16.71 8.43 8.06
C LYS A 67 -15.91 7.85 6.88
N VAL A 68 -16.14 6.60 6.53
CA VAL A 68 -15.48 5.95 5.38
C VAL A 68 -15.81 6.67 4.08
N LYS A 69 -17.07 7.03 3.86
CA LYS A 69 -17.50 7.79 2.67
C LYS A 69 -16.76 9.12 2.53
N GLN A 70 -16.60 9.87 3.62
CA GLN A 70 -15.85 11.13 3.62
C GLN A 70 -14.36 10.93 3.28
N LEU A 71 -13.73 9.89 3.84
CA LEU A 71 -12.33 9.59 3.56
C LEU A 71 -12.11 9.13 2.12
N VAL A 72 -12.99 8.28 1.61
CA VAL A 72 -12.98 7.86 0.20
C VAL A 72 -13.16 9.06 -0.73
N TYR A 73 -14.09 9.96 -0.42
CA TYR A 73 -14.28 11.18 -1.20
C TYR A 73 -13.02 12.05 -1.23
N ARG A 74 -12.41 12.32 -0.07
CA ARG A 74 -11.17 13.10 0.02
C ARG A 74 -10.02 12.46 -0.79
N LEU A 75 -9.87 11.14 -0.68
CA LEU A 75 -8.84 10.40 -1.40
C LEU A 75 -9.07 10.44 -2.92
N ARG A 76 -10.32 10.33 -3.37
CA ARG A 76 -10.68 10.50 -4.79
C ARG A 76 -10.37 11.91 -5.30
N GLN A 77 -10.71 12.93 -4.52
CA GLN A 77 -10.43 14.33 -4.88
C GLN A 77 -8.91 14.57 -5.00
N ALA A 78 -8.13 14.08 -4.05
CA ALA A 78 -6.69 14.20 -4.11
C ALA A 78 -6.13 13.48 -5.37
N PHE A 79 -6.57 12.27 -5.64
CA PHE A 79 -6.09 11.50 -6.79
C PHE A 79 -6.50 12.09 -8.15
N SER A 80 -7.63 12.78 -8.23
CA SER A 80 -8.10 13.41 -9.46
C SER A 80 -7.17 14.51 -10.00
N ILE A 81 -6.24 15.00 -9.17
CA ILE A 81 -5.22 15.97 -9.57
C ILE A 81 -4.18 15.33 -10.51
N ILE A 82 -3.92 14.03 -10.35
CA ILE A 82 -2.86 13.29 -11.04
C ILE A 82 -3.38 12.18 -11.94
N SER A 83 -4.69 11.99 -12.03
CA SER A 83 -5.31 10.96 -12.89
C SER A 83 -6.76 11.28 -13.17
N ASP A 84 -7.20 11.03 -14.39
CA ASP A 84 -8.61 11.09 -14.78
C ASP A 84 -9.40 9.85 -14.35
N GLU A 85 -8.71 8.79 -13.95
CA GLU A 85 -9.30 7.53 -13.50
C GLU A 85 -9.58 7.56 -12.00
N GLN A 86 -10.62 6.87 -11.57
CA GLN A 86 -10.93 6.77 -10.14
C GLN A 86 -9.99 5.78 -9.44
N LEU A 87 -9.41 6.18 -8.31
CA LEU A 87 -8.55 5.33 -7.48
C LEU A 87 -9.36 4.24 -6.77
N ILE A 88 -10.53 4.61 -6.25
CA ILE A 88 -11.42 3.73 -5.48
C ILE A 88 -12.79 3.70 -6.15
N LEU A 89 -13.29 2.51 -6.44
CA LEU A 89 -14.61 2.29 -6.98
C LEU A 89 -15.63 2.03 -5.86
N SER A 90 -16.86 2.48 -6.07
CA SER A 90 -18.01 2.05 -5.25
C SER A 90 -18.62 0.80 -5.89
N THR A 91 -18.84 -0.23 -5.09
CA THR A 91 -19.48 -1.48 -5.50
C THR A 91 -20.70 -1.76 -4.63
N PRO A 92 -21.58 -2.68 -5.01
CA PRO A 92 -22.71 -3.07 -4.16
C PRO A 92 -22.29 -3.60 -2.79
N SER A 93 -21.10 -4.19 -2.67
CA SER A 93 -20.53 -4.72 -1.42
C SER A 93 -19.67 -3.73 -0.64
N GLY A 94 -19.43 -2.53 -1.17
CA GLY A 94 -18.62 -1.50 -0.49
C GLY A 94 -17.66 -0.76 -1.41
N TYR A 95 -16.41 -0.65 -1.01
CA TYR A 95 -15.36 0.05 -1.75
C TYR A 95 -14.26 -0.91 -2.20
N GLN A 96 -13.74 -0.66 -3.38
CA GLN A 96 -12.68 -1.47 -3.98
C GLN A 96 -11.62 -0.56 -4.59
N PHE A 97 -10.36 -0.90 -4.39
CA PHE A 97 -9.29 -0.29 -5.17
C PHE A 97 -9.49 -0.63 -6.65
N ASN A 98 -9.44 0.37 -7.52
CA ASN A 98 -9.75 0.18 -8.94
C ASN A 98 -8.80 -0.86 -9.58
N PRO A 99 -9.31 -2.02 -9.99
CA PRO A 99 -8.47 -3.09 -10.54
C PRO A 99 -7.88 -2.76 -11.91
N ASP A 100 -8.49 -1.82 -12.65
CA ASP A 100 -8.06 -1.41 -13.98
C ASP A 100 -6.89 -0.42 -13.94
N LEU A 101 -6.61 0.15 -12.76
CA LEU A 101 -5.44 0.99 -12.56
C LEU A 101 -4.15 0.17 -12.58
N HIS A 102 -3.27 0.52 -13.51
CA HIS A 102 -1.91 -0.02 -13.57
C HIS A 102 -1.00 0.69 -12.56
N ILE A 103 -1.23 0.41 -11.28
CA ILE A 103 -0.42 0.94 -10.19
C ILE A 103 0.38 -0.19 -9.58
N THR A 104 1.69 0.01 -9.51
CA THR A 104 2.62 -0.90 -8.83
C THR A 104 2.98 -0.32 -7.47
N THR A 105 3.03 -1.17 -6.44
CA THR A 105 3.56 -0.79 -5.13
C THR A 105 5.02 -1.24 -4.99
N ASP A 106 5.75 -0.61 -4.06
CA ASP A 106 7.09 -1.05 -3.68
C ASP A 106 7.10 -2.52 -3.21
N PHE A 107 6.04 -2.99 -2.55
CA PHE A 107 5.90 -4.40 -2.18
C PHE A 107 5.77 -5.33 -3.37
N GLN A 108 4.90 -5.01 -4.31
CA GLN A 108 4.75 -5.81 -5.53
C GLN A 108 6.07 -5.83 -6.29
N ARG A 109 6.73 -4.70 -6.38
CA ARG A 109 8.03 -4.60 -7.05
C ARG A 109 9.12 -5.39 -6.34
N PHE A 110 9.12 -5.38 -5.01
CA PHE A 110 10.02 -6.20 -4.20
C PHE A 110 9.77 -7.69 -4.45
N ASP A 111 8.52 -8.15 -4.36
CA ASP A 111 8.16 -9.55 -4.61
C ASP A 111 8.53 -9.99 -6.03
N GLU A 112 8.26 -9.18 -7.04
CA GLU A 112 8.63 -9.46 -8.45
C GLU A 112 10.15 -9.63 -8.62
N LEU A 113 10.94 -8.76 -7.99
CA LEU A 113 12.41 -8.84 -8.05
C LEU A 113 12.94 -10.09 -7.34
N CYS A 114 12.37 -10.46 -6.20
CA CYS A 114 12.73 -11.69 -5.48
C CYS A 114 12.40 -12.95 -6.30
N ILE A 115 11.22 -12.98 -6.93
CA ILE A 115 10.80 -14.08 -7.80
C ILE A 115 11.72 -14.17 -9.03
N ALA A 116 12.05 -13.04 -9.65
CA ALA A 116 12.97 -12.99 -10.79
C ALA A 116 14.38 -13.45 -10.40
N ALA A 117 14.86 -13.07 -9.21
CA ALA A 117 16.15 -13.51 -8.70
C ALA A 117 16.21 -15.03 -8.47
N ALA A 118 15.12 -15.61 -7.93
CA ALA A 118 15.01 -17.05 -7.71
C ALA A 118 15.04 -17.85 -9.02
N LYS A 119 14.55 -17.27 -10.12
CA LYS A 119 14.54 -17.88 -11.46
C LYS A 119 15.80 -17.59 -12.28
N ALA A 120 16.68 -16.71 -11.81
CA ALA A 120 17.87 -16.31 -12.56
C ALA A 120 18.87 -17.46 -12.65
N THR A 121 19.32 -17.73 -13.86
CA THR A 121 20.33 -18.77 -14.15
C THR A 121 21.77 -18.26 -13.98
N SER A 122 21.96 -16.95 -14.11
CA SER A 122 23.25 -16.28 -13.93
C SER A 122 23.38 -15.73 -12.51
N ALA A 123 24.50 -16.06 -11.82
CA ALA A 123 24.79 -15.56 -10.50
C ALA A 123 24.87 -14.01 -10.47
N ILE A 124 25.48 -13.41 -11.48
CA ILE A 124 25.57 -11.95 -11.61
C ILE A 124 24.19 -11.31 -11.72
N ASN A 125 23.31 -11.89 -12.53
CA ASN A 125 21.96 -11.37 -12.69
C ASN A 125 21.13 -11.56 -11.40
N LYS A 126 21.29 -12.68 -10.71
CA LYS A 126 20.66 -12.93 -9.41
C LYS A 126 21.05 -11.85 -8.40
N VAL A 127 22.36 -11.59 -8.22
CA VAL A 127 22.86 -10.57 -7.31
C VAL A 127 22.28 -9.19 -7.65
N ARG A 128 22.32 -8.80 -8.92
CA ARG A 128 21.77 -7.52 -9.37
C ARG A 128 20.28 -7.36 -9.05
N LEU A 129 19.48 -8.43 -9.19
CA LEU A 129 18.05 -8.39 -8.87
C LEU A 129 17.82 -8.29 -7.36
N LEU A 130 18.59 -9.02 -6.55
CA LEU A 130 18.51 -8.96 -5.09
C LEU A 130 18.96 -7.60 -4.55
N GLU A 131 19.99 -6.99 -5.11
CA GLU A 131 20.40 -5.61 -4.76
C GLU A 131 19.31 -4.60 -5.04
N LYS A 132 18.63 -4.72 -6.20
CA LYS A 132 17.48 -3.87 -6.53
C LYS A 132 16.33 -4.09 -5.55
N ALA A 133 16.02 -5.34 -5.18
CA ALA A 133 15.01 -5.64 -4.20
C ALA A 133 15.35 -5.03 -2.83
N ALA A 134 16.58 -5.21 -2.35
CA ALA A 134 17.04 -4.65 -1.09
C ALA A 134 16.97 -3.11 -1.06
N SER A 135 17.25 -2.44 -2.18
CA SER A 135 17.21 -0.98 -2.27
C SER A 135 15.80 -0.40 -2.13
N LEU A 136 14.74 -1.20 -2.39
CA LEU A 136 13.35 -0.77 -2.18
C LEU A 136 12.95 -0.76 -0.69
N TYR A 137 13.65 -1.52 0.14
CA TYR A 137 13.36 -1.59 1.58
C TYR A 137 14.10 -0.47 2.32
N GLN A 138 13.54 0.73 2.30
CA GLN A 138 14.13 1.93 2.91
C GLN A 138 13.64 2.19 4.34
N GLY A 139 13.32 1.16 5.10
CA GLY A 139 12.86 1.29 6.48
C GLY A 139 11.58 0.52 6.78
N LYS A 140 10.85 0.96 7.80
CA LYS A 140 9.61 0.30 8.23
C LYS A 140 8.47 0.65 7.29
N LEU A 141 7.60 -0.34 7.09
CA LEU A 141 6.32 -0.15 6.41
C LEU A 141 5.52 0.94 7.09
N LEU A 142 5.17 2.00 6.36
CA LEU A 142 4.47 3.16 6.87
C LEU A 142 5.02 3.61 8.23
N SER A 143 6.13 4.29 8.24
CA SER A 143 6.80 4.73 9.48
C SER A 143 5.87 5.49 10.42
N ALA A 144 4.88 6.23 9.88
CA ALA A 144 3.86 6.95 10.63
C ALA A 144 2.79 6.05 11.29
N ALA A 145 2.60 4.82 10.82
CA ALA A 145 1.62 3.85 11.34
C ALA A 145 2.29 2.71 12.13
N ASN A 146 3.50 2.94 12.60
CA ASN A 146 4.28 1.96 13.37
C ASN A 146 3.53 1.59 14.66
N GLY A 147 3.24 0.29 14.83
CA GLY A 147 2.50 -0.23 15.98
C GLY A 147 1.00 -0.49 15.74
N GLU A 148 0.49 -0.16 14.58
CA GLU A 148 -0.88 -0.53 14.19
C GLU A 148 -1.02 -2.05 14.08
N HIS A 149 -1.93 -2.63 14.85
CA HIS A 149 -2.10 -4.08 14.96
C HIS A 149 -2.33 -4.76 13.61
N TRP A 150 -3.18 -4.20 12.76
CA TRP A 150 -3.50 -4.74 11.44
C TRP A 150 -2.31 -4.72 10.47
N LEU A 151 -1.35 -3.80 10.68
CA LEU A 151 -0.17 -3.64 9.83
C LEU A 151 0.99 -4.56 10.23
N VAL A 152 1.03 -5.01 11.51
CA VAL A 152 2.16 -5.81 12.05
C VAL A 152 2.38 -7.08 11.25
N HIS A 153 1.31 -7.76 10.84
CA HIS A 153 1.42 -8.97 10.04
C HIS A 153 2.12 -8.73 8.70
N TYR A 154 1.74 -7.69 7.99
CA TYR A 154 2.35 -7.31 6.71
C TYR A 154 3.79 -6.82 6.90
N ALA A 155 4.04 -5.98 7.90
CA ALA A 155 5.37 -5.48 8.22
C ALA A 155 6.35 -6.61 8.54
N ASN A 156 5.95 -7.60 9.33
CA ASN A 156 6.77 -8.76 9.67
C ASN A 156 7.07 -9.61 8.42
N ARG A 157 6.08 -9.87 7.59
CA ARG A 157 6.27 -10.62 6.34
C ARG A 157 7.35 -9.97 5.45
N TYR A 158 7.25 -8.67 5.22
CA TYR A 158 8.21 -7.96 4.38
C TYR A 158 9.59 -7.83 5.03
N HIS A 159 9.64 -7.65 6.34
CA HIS A 159 10.91 -7.65 7.07
C HIS A 159 11.64 -8.98 6.95
N LEU A 160 10.95 -10.10 7.14
CA LEU A 160 11.53 -11.44 6.98
C LEU A 160 12.00 -11.70 5.55
N ALA A 161 11.22 -11.27 4.55
CA ALA A 161 11.60 -11.39 3.14
C ALA A 161 12.84 -10.54 2.82
N PHE A 162 12.93 -9.33 3.37
CA PHE A 162 14.12 -8.48 3.25
C PHE A 162 15.36 -9.13 3.89
N MET A 163 15.24 -9.65 5.11
CA MET A 163 16.34 -10.35 5.79
C MET A 163 16.83 -11.56 5.00
N SER A 164 15.92 -12.33 4.42
CA SER A 164 16.26 -13.44 3.53
C SER A 164 17.02 -12.97 2.28
N THR A 165 16.60 -11.86 1.68
CA THR A 165 17.29 -11.24 0.53
C THR A 165 18.70 -10.81 0.87
N VAL A 166 18.90 -10.16 2.01
CA VAL A 166 20.24 -9.76 2.49
C VAL A 166 21.12 -10.99 2.74
N TYR A 167 20.57 -12.02 3.37
CA TYR A 167 21.29 -13.27 3.60
C TYR A 167 21.76 -13.93 2.31
N ASP A 168 20.91 -13.95 1.28
CA ASP A 168 21.25 -14.50 -0.03
C ASP A 168 22.29 -13.67 -0.78
N LEU A 169 22.37 -12.36 -0.52
CA LEU A 169 23.43 -11.50 -1.06
C LEU A 169 24.80 -11.74 -0.42
N LEU A 170 24.83 -12.24 0.82
CA LEU A 170 26.06 -12.49 1.56
C LEU A 170 26.69 -13.87 1.27
N LYS A 171 26.02 -14.72 0.51
CA LYS A 171 26.53 -16.03 0.04
C LYS A 171 27.31 -15.89 -1.26
#